data_7a7ef2e4b3e59c77519858c05af13c39
#
_entry.id   7a7ef2e4b3e59c77519858c05af13c39
#
_cell.length_a   1.000
_cell.length_b   1.000
_cell.length_c   1.000
_cell.angle_alpha   90.00
_cell.angle_beta   90.00
_cell.angle_gamma   90.00
#
_symmetry.space_group_name_H-M   'P 1'
#
loop_
_entity.id
_entity.type
_entity.pdbx_description
1 polymer ?
#
loop_
_entity_poly.entity_id
_entity_poly.type
_entity_poly.pdbx_seq_one_letter_code
_entity_poly.pdbx_strand_id
1 'polypeptide(L)'
;MQNTIQTQPETLLKLQRLEAHLRERIRGQNHVLPRIVSVLQRGELGITKPERPKGSFLLLGPTGVGKTEVTLAFTSFLLSAQHVFRFDMSEYQTQERLPLLLGSSATERGMLAMVYERSRVGTLLFDEIEKAHPRVLDLSLQILDAARVTIATGETLDLSGYYVVFTSNIGSAELLNLQHSSPATLERHVLTRAQQSLRPEIYARITEKLVFHRLSYDHQLEIAQLMLSRELTFLRERGYDLETDVSVLPFLVRHGFHPKLGARPMRDAVEKFIGDAVATDVLTEGKGSGRLMVDESANCLVVR
;
A
#
# COMPACT_ATOMS: atom_id res chain seq x y z
N MET A 1 -34.59 19.06 -13.01
CA MET A 1 -33.57 18.62 -13.98
C MET A 1 -32.87 17.38 -13.41
N GLN A 2 -33.17 16.23 -13.98
CA GLN A 2 -32.55 14.97 -13.54
C GLN A 2 -31.08 14.97 -13.99
N ASN A 3 -30.14 15.22 -13.09
CA ASN A 3 -28.72 14.93 -13.30
C ASN A 3 -28.56 13.40 -13.25
N THR A 4 -28.74 12.76 -14.39
CA THR A 4 -28.34 11.37 -14.56
C THR A 4 -26.80 11.34 -14.47
N ILE A 5 -26.29 10.83 -13.37
CA ILE A 5 -24.86 10.58 -13.22
C ILE A 5 -24.46 9.59 -14.32
N GLN A 6 -23.86 10.08 -15.40
CA GLN A 6 -23.30 9.27 -16.47
C GLN A 6 -21.94 8.71 -16.01
N THR A 7 -21.95 7.80 -15.05
CA THR A 7 -20.75 7.00 -14.76
C THR A 7 -20.51 6.10 -15.99
N GLN A 8 -19.32 6.20 -16.59
CA GLN A 8 -19.00 5.42 -17.78
C GLN A 8 -19.16 3.92 -17.49
N PRO A 9 -19.72 3.12 -18.42
CA PRO A 9 -19.95 1.68 -18.24
C PRO A 9 -18.70 0.93 -17.80
N GLU A 10 -17.53 1.35 -18.28
CA GLU A 10 -16.24 0.78 -17.90
C GLU A 10 -15.92 0.97 -16.41
N THR A 11 -16.20 2.15 -15.86
CA THR A 11 -16.01 2.44 -14.43
C THR A 11 -16.93 1.56 -13.58
N LEU A 12 -18.19 1.38 -13.97
CA LEU A 12 -19.12 0.49 -13.25
C LEU A 12 -18.60 -0.95 -13.23
N LEU A 13 -18.10 -1.45 -14.35
CA LEU A 13 -17.54 -2.80 -14.43
C LEU A 13 -16.30 -2.95 -13.55
N LYS A 14 -15.42 -1.96 -13.53
CA LYS A 14 -14.27 -1.94 -12.62
C LYS A 14 -14.72 -1.97 -11.16
N LEU A 15 -15.70 -1.15 -10.78
CA LEU A 15 -16.20 -1.10 -9.40
C LEU A 15 -16.84 -2.43 -8.95
N GLN A 16 -17.52 -3.14 -9.84
CA GLN A 16 -18.07 -4.47 -9.55
C GLN A 16 -16.98 -5.53 -9.32
N ARG A 17 -15.85 -5.42 -10.01
CA ARG A 17 -14.71 -6.35 -9.92
C ARG A 17 -13.68 -5.98 -8.86
N LEU A 18 -13.78 -4.78 -8.27
CA LEU A 18 -12.77 -4.20 -7.39
C LEU A 18 -12.46 -5.10 -6.19
N GLU A 19 -13.50 -5.63 -5.50
CA GLU A 19 -13.27 -6.47 -4.32
C GLU A 19 -12.56 -7.78 -4.69
N ALA A 20 -12.97 -8.43 -5.76
CA ALA A 20 -12.30 -9.64 -6.24
C ALA A 20 -10.83 -9.36 -6.59
N HIS A 21 -10.57 -8.28 -7.31
CA HIS A 21 -9.21 -7.86 -7.64
C HIS A 21 -8.33 -7.62 -6.39
N LEU A 22 -8.88 -6.96 -5.37
CA LEU A 22 -8.13 -6.73 -4.12
C LEU A 22 -7.88 -8.05 -3.36
N ARG A 23 -8.85 -8.97 -3.32
CA ARG A 23 -8.71 -10.29 -2.70
C ARG A 23 -7.63 -11.16 -3.38
N GLU A 24 -7.46 -11.02 -4.68
CA GLU A 24 -6.40 -11.72 -5.44
C GLU A 24 -4.99 -11.21 -5.13
N ARG A 25 -4.85 -9.98 -4.65
CA ARG A 25 -3.55 -9.34 -4.42
C ARG A 25 -3.18 -9.20 -2.95
N ILE A 26 -4.16 -9.05 -2.08
CA ILE A 26 -3.97 -8.80 -0.65
C ILE A 26 -4.33 -10.06 0.11
N ARG A 27 -3.39 -10.55 0.91
CA ARG A 27 -3.56 -11.76 1.73
C ARG A 27 -3.64 -11.40 3.21
N GLY A 28 -4.47 -12.14 3.96
CA GLY A 28 -4.59 -11.99 5.40
C GLY A 28 -5.35 -10.76 5.89
N GLN A 29 -5.94 -9.95 4.98
CA GLN A 29 -6.61 -8.69 5.32
C GLN A 29 -8.06 -8.62 4.82
N ASN A 30 -8.71 -9.74 4.64
CA ASN A 30 -10.07 -9.83 4.07
C ASN A 30 -11.11 -8.99 4.82
N HIS A 31 -10.93 -8.76 6.11
CA HIS A 31 -11.85 -8.01 6.98
C HIS A 31 -11.88 -6.51 6.68
N VAL A 32 -10.81 -5.91 6.13
CA VAL A 32 -10.77 -4.49 5.78
C VAL A 32 -11.19 -4.20 4.33
N LEU A 33 -11.09 -5.18 3.42
CA LEU A 33 -11.32 -4.97 2.00
C LEU A 33 -12.74 -4.46 1.67
N PRO A 34 -13.83 -4.99 2.24
CA PRO A 34 -15.18 -4.48 1.95
C PRO A 34 -15.37 -3.01 2.34
N ARG A 35 -14.74 -2.57 3.45
CA ARG A 35 -14.79 -1.18 3.91
C ARG A 35 -14.03 -0.26 2.94
N ILE A 36 -12.87 -0.68 2.46
CA ILE A 36 -12.09 0.03 1.44
C ILE A 36 -12.93 0.17 0.16
N VAL A 37 -13.47 -0.94 -0.34
CA VAL A 37 -14.28 -0.99 -1.57
C VAL A 37 -15.47 -0.05 -1.47
N SER A 38 -16.18 -0.04 -0.34
CA SER A 38 -17.33 0.85 -0.13
C SER A 38 -16.98 2.34 -0.26
N VAL A 39 -15.83 2.78 0.27
CA VAL A 39 -15.37 4.18 0.13
C VAL A 39 -14.99 4.48 -1.31
N LEU A 40 -14.25 3.58 -1.96
CA LEU A 40 -13.81 3.74 -3.35
C LEU A 40 -15.01 3.82 -4.31
N GLN A 41 -16.02 2.95 -4.11
CA GLN A 41 -17.26 2.99 -4.89
C GLN A 41 -17.97 4.33 -4.74
N ARG A 42 -18.15 4.84 -3.51
CA ARG A 42 -18.75 6.16 -3.28
C ARG A 42 -17.97 7.29 -3.94
N GLY A 43 -16.65 7.23 -3.89
CA GLY A 43 -15.77 8.22 -4.51
C GLY A 43 -15.89 8.25 -6.03
N GLU A 44 -15.83 7.08 -6.68
CA GLU A 44 -15.93 6.96 -8.14
C GLU A 44 -17.35 7.25 -8.69
N LEU A 45 -18.38 6.98 -7.89
CA LEU A 45 -19.77 7.30 -8.24
C LEU A 45 -20.14 8.77 -7.98
N GLY A 46 -19.20 9.59 -7.47
CA GLY A 46 -19.46 11.01 -7.18
C GLY A 46 -20.46 11.26 -6.05
N ILE A 47 -20.63 10.29 -5.13
CA ILE A 47 -21.54 10.40 -3.97
C ILE A 47 -20.88 11.17 -2.82
N THR A 48 -19.56 11.33 -2.85
CA THR A 48 -18.81 12.13 -1.88
C THR A 48 -19.09 13.62 -2.08
N LYS A 49 -19.13 14.40 -0.98
CA LYS A 49 -19.33 15.86 -1.04
C LYS A 49 -18.22 16.54 -1.84
N PRO A 50 -18.54 17.55 -2.66
CA PRO A 50 -17.55 18.22 -3.53
C PRO A 50 -16.38 18.86 -2.78
N GLU A 51 -16.61 19.30 -1.53
CA GLU A 51 -15.58 19.95 -0.70
C GLU A 51 -14.65 18.96 -0.02
N ARG A 52 -14.77 17.65 -0.29
CA ARG A 52 -13.96 16.60 0.32
C ARG A 52 -13.22 15.80 -0.73
N PRO A 53 -12.07 15.19 -0.39
CA PRO A 53 -11.44 14.22 -1.28
C PRO A 53 -12.40 13.06 -1.57
N LYS A 54 -12.19 12.32 -2.66
CA LYS A 54 -13.00 11.14 -3.05
C LYS A 54 -13.20 10.14 -1.90
N GLY A 55 -12.21 10.03 -1.05
CA GLY A 55 -12.23 9.24 0.17
C GLY A 55 -10.92 9.37 0.92
N SER A 56 -10.95 9.07 2.23
CA SER A 56 -9.74 9.12 3.05
C SER A 56 -9.66 7.90 3.97
N PHE A 57 -8.44 7.39 4.15
CA PHE A 57 -8.14 6.18 4.89
C PHE A 57 -7.01 6.41 5.89
N LEU A 58 -7.14 5.81 7.07
CA LEU A 58 -6.04 5.61 8.01
C LEU A 58 -5.80 4.09 8.13
N LEU A 59 -4.67 3.63 7.63
CA LEU A 59 -4.26 2.23 7.63
C LEU A 59 -3.29 1.99 8.77
N LEU A 60 -3.74 1.30 9.81
CA LEU A 60 -3.02 1.04 11.05
C LEU A 60 -2.49 -0.40 11.09
N GLY A 61 -1.35 -0.62 11.69
CA GLY A 61 -0.82 -1.97 11.91
C GLY A 61 0.68 -2.10 11.66
N PRO A 62 1.26 -3.28 11.86
CA PRO A 62 2.70 -3.51 11.74
C PRO A 62 3.25 -3.23 10.34
N THR A 63 4.56 -3.10 10.24
CA THR A 63 5.24 -3.02 8.95
C THR A 63 5.07 -4.33 8.17
N GLY A 64 4.93 -4.23 6.84
CA GLY A 64 4.95 -5.38 5.92
C GLY A 64 3.69 -6.27 5.96
N VAL A 65 2.54 -5.75 6.42
CA VAL A 65 1.24 -6.47 6.44
C VAL A 65 0.32 -6.13 5.26
N GLY A 66 0.77 -5.25 4.33
CA GLY A 66 0.02 -4.93 3.12
C GLY A 66 -0.66 -3.55 3.09
N LYS A 67 -0.39 -2.62 4.04
CA LYS A 67 -0.98 -1.27 4.06
C LYS A 67 -0.71 -0.49 2.77
N THR A 68 0.54 -0.39 2.37
CA THR A 68 0.95 0.28 1.13
C THR A 68 0.50 -0.52 -0.10
N GLU A 69 0.57 -1.86 -0.06
CA GLU A 69 0.20 -2.72 -1.18
C GLU A 69 -1.29 -2.58 -1.56
N VAL A 70 -2.20 -2.48 -0.59
CA VAL A 70 -3.62 -2.27 -0.89
C VAL A 70 -3.86 -0.93 -1.58
N THR A 71 -3.11 0.12 -1.21
CA THR A 71 -3.16 1.44 -1.83
C THR A 71 -2.70 1.38 -3.29
N LEU A 72 -1.58 0.71 -3.54
CA LEU A 72 -1.08 0.46 -4.89
C LEU A 72 -2.08 -0.36 -5.71
N ALA A 73 -2.65 -1.40 -5.13
CA ALA A 73 -3.57 -2.32 -5.80
C ALA A 73 -4.85 -1.60 -6.26
N PHE A 74 -5.54 -0.85 -5.39
CA PHE A 74 -6.76 -0.18 -5.81
C PHE A 74 -6.50 0.99 -6.75
N THR A 75 -5.43 1.76 -6.52
CA THR A 75 -5.12 2.91 -7.41
C THR A 75 -4.74 2.44 -8.81
N SER A 76 -3.90 1.41 -8.93
CA SER A 76 -3.52 0.86 -10.23
C SER A 76 -4.69 0.25 -10.98
N PHE A 77 -5.67 -0.31 -10.27
CA PHE A 77 -6.85 -0.91 -10.87
C PHE A 77 -7.88 0.14 -11.34
N LEU A 78 -8.15 1.14 -10.51
CA LEU A 78 -9.13 2.18 -10.84
C LEU A 78 -8.58 3.19 -11.86
N LEU A 79 -7.32 3.56 -11.72
CA LEU A 79 -6.64 4.57 -12.53
C LEU A 79 -5.45 3.97 -13.29
N SER A 80 -4.25 4.04 -12.70
CA SER A 80 -3.02 3.36 -13.11
C SER A 80 -1.97 3.47 -12.00
N ALA A 81 -0.89 2.69 -12.10
CA ALA A 81 0.21 2.74 -11.14
C ALA A 81 0.86 4.13 -11.02
N GLN A 82 0.82 4.93 -12.08
CA GLN A 82 1.40 6.28 -12.13
C GLN A 82 0.61 7.32 -11.33
N HIS A 83 -0.61 7.00 -10.87
CA HIS A 83 -1.47 7.87 -10.10
C HIS A 83 -1.34 7.67 -8.58
N VAL A 84 -0.35 6.89 -8.12
CA VAL A 84 0.05 6.84 -6.71
C VAL A 84 1.17 7.85 -6.47
N PHE A 85 0.90 8.82 -5.60
CA PHE A 85 1.85 9.85 -5.20
C PHE A 85 2.19 9.64 -3.73
N ARG A 86 3.39 9.12 -3.47
CA ARG A 86 3.85 8.74 -2.14
C ARG A 86 4.71 9.83 -1.52
N PHE A 87 4.40 10.14 -0.26
CA PHE A 87 5.15 11.05 0.60
C PHE A 87 5.54 10.30 1.87
N ASP A 88 6.82 10.06 2.07
CA ASP A 88 7.34 9.46 3.29
C ASP A 88 7.46 10.56 4.37
N MET A 89 6.65 10.46 5.41
CA MET A 89 6.61 11.48 6.46
C MET A 89 7.87 11.53 7.30
N SER A 90 8.73 10.52 7.20
CA SER A 90 10.07 10.57 7.81
C SER A 90 10.97 11.65 7.19
N GLU A 91 10.69 12.07 5.94
CA GLU A 91 11.40 13.16 5.27
C GLU A 91 10.88 14.55 5.69
N TYR A 92 9.70 14.63 6.33
CA TYR A 92 9.02 15.88 6.69
C TYR A 92 8.86 16.04 8.20
N GLN A 93 9.85 15.62 8.97
CA GLN A 93 9.84 15.67 10.44
C GLN A 93 10.16 17.08 11.00
N THR A 94 10.84 17.92 10.23
CA THR A 94 11.28 19.25 10.67
C THR A 94 10.65 20.35 9.82
N GLN A 95 10.62 21.58 10.36
CA GLN A 95 10.03 22.72 9.70
C GLN A 95 10.76 23.09 8.41
N GLU A 96 12.06 22.89 8.34
CA GLU A 96 12.92 23.20 7.19
C GLU A 96 12.62 22.33 5.97
N ARG A 97 11.94 21.19 6.18
CA ARG A 97 11.55 20.26 5.12
C ARG A 97 10.18 20.57 4.50
N LEU A 98 9.37 21.40 5.14
CA LEU A 98 8.04 21.77 4.63
C LEU A 98 8.06 22.42 3.24
N PRO A 99 9.05 23.27 2.90
CA PRO A 99 9.14 23.82 1.56
C PRO A 99 9.25 22.78 0.44
N LEU A 100 9.80 21.60 0.70
CA LEU A 100 9.81 20.50 -0.28
C LEU A 100 8.40 20.07 -0.67
N LEU A 101 7.46 20.14 0.26
CA LEU A 101 6.07 19.74 0.03
C LEU A 101 5.24 20.87 -0.59
N LEU A 102 5.37 22.10 -0.09
CA LEU A 102 4.50 23.24 -0.42
C LEU A 102 5.16 24.31 -1.30
N GLY A 103 6.47 24.21 -1.53
CA GLY A 103 7.29 25.27 -2.12
C GLY A 103 7.85 26.21 -1.07
N SER A 104 8.88 26.97 -1.42
CA SER A 104 9.58 27.92 -0.53
C SER A 104 9.30 29.38 -0.87
N SER A 105 8.88 29.68 -2.10
CA SER A 105 8.69 31.04 -2.63
C SER A 105 7.64 31.10 -3.74
N ALA A 106 7.36 32.30 -4.22
CA ALA A 106 6.45 32.49 -5.36
C ALA A 106 6.91 31.80 -6.66
N THR A 107 8.18 31.44 -6.76
CA THR A 107 8.76 30.80 -7.97
C THR A 107 9.12 29.33 -7.78
N GLU A 108 9.24 28.86 -6.55
CA GLU A 108 9.64 27.49 -6.25
C GLU A 108 8.42 26.67 -5.79
N ARG A 109 7.99 25.76 -6.65
CA ARG A 109 6.84 24.90 -6.42
C ARG A 109 7.25 23.62 -5.68
N GLY A 110 6.45 23.25 -4.66
CA GLY A 110 6.66 22.01 -3.91
C GLY A 110 6.11 20.77 -4.61
N MET A 111 6.39 19.63 -4.02
CA MET A 111 5.98 18.30 -4.54
C MET A 111 4.47 18.18 -4.79
N LEU A 112 3.61 18.77 -3.94
CA LEU A 112 2.16 18.77 -4.16
C LEU A 112 1.73 19.47 -5.43
N ALA A 113 2.38 20.59 -5.78
CA ALA A 113 2.11 21.28 -7.03
C ALA A 113 2.54 20.45 -8.24
N MET A 114 3.71 19.81 -8.18
CA MET A 114 4.19 18.92 -9.25
C MET A 114 3.26 17.73 -9.46
N VAL A 115 2.76 17.15 -8.38
CA VAL A 115 1.75 16.07 -8.44
C VAL A 115 0.48 16.58 -9.12
N TYR A 116 -0.02 17.73 -8.72
CA TYR A 116 -1.24 18.32 -9.25
C TYR A 116 -1.13 18.72 -10.72
N GLU A 117 0.04 19.15 -11.18
CA GLU A 117 0.32 19.40 -12.60
C GLU A 117 0.33 18.13 -13.43
N ARG A 118 0.89 17.05 -12.87
CA ARG A 118 0.97 15.76 -13.53
C ARG A 118 -0.38 15.11 -13.71
N SER A 119 -1.25 15.19 -12.73
CA SER A 119 -2.62 14.64 -12.78
C SER A 119 -3.54 15.36 -11.80
N ARG A 120 -4.80 15.58 -12.17
CA ARG A 120 -5.87 16.11 -11.31
C ARG A 120 -6.60 15.03 -10.51
N VAL A 121 -6.24 13.77 -10.72
CA VAL A 121 -6.82 12.61 -10.04
C VAL A 121 -5.72 11.66 -9.59
N GLY A 122 -5.95 10.94 -8.48
CA GLY A 122 -4.97 9.98 -7.99
C GLY A 122 -5.16 9.63 -6.52
N THR A 123 -4.11 9.07 -5.95
CA THR A 123 -4.03 8.75 -4.52
C THR A 123 -2.80 9.42 -3.91
N LEU A 124 -3.03 10.29 -2.93
CA LEU A 124 -1.98 10.87 -2.10
C LEU A 124 -1.74 9.90 -0.93
N LEU A 125 -0.59 9.27 -0.89
CA LEU A 125 -0.19 8.32 0.15
C LEU A 125 0.82 8.98 1.07
N PHE A 126 0.40 9.33 2.29
CA PHE A 126 1.24 9.83 3.36
C PHE A 126 1.67 8.66 4.26
N ASP A 127 2.90 8.20 4.09
CA ASP A 127 3.43 7.02 4.76
C ASP A 127 4.04 7.42 6.13
N GLU A 128 3.72 6.66 7.18
CA GLU A 128 4.18 6.88 8.57
C GLU A 128 3.80 8.26 9.14
N ILE A 129 2.50 8.60 9.06
CA ILE A 129 1.95 9.92 9.45
C ILE A 129 2.32 10.36 10.87
N GLU A 130 2.58 9.42 11.78
CA GLU A 130 3.03 9.71 13.15
C GLU A 130 4.39 10.40 13.23
N LYS A 131 5.20 10.34 12.17
CA LYS A 131 6.51 11.00 12.09
C LYS A 131 6.43 12.42 11.54
N ALA A 132 5.31 12.83 10.98
CA ALA A 132 5.13 14.12 10.33
C ALA A 132 5.27 15.29 11.31
N HIS A 133 5.91 16.36 10.86
CA HIS A 133 5.92 17.63 11.58
C HIS A 133 4.47 18.16 11.81
N PRO A 134 4.13 18.81 12.92
CA PRO A 134 2.78 19.30 13.20
C PRO A 134 2.15 20.15 12.08
N ARG A 135 2.93 20.94 11.36
CA ARG A 135 2.44 21.73 10.22
C ARG A 135 2.00 20.88 9.00
N VAL A 136 2.59 19.69 8.81
CA VAL A 136 2.09 18.73 7.79
C VAL A 136 0.73 18.19 8.22
N LEU A 137 0.54 18.00 9.52
CA LEU A 137 -0.77 17.60 10.06
C LEU A 137 -1.83 18.71 9.85
N ASP A 138 -1.45 19.98 9.98
CA ASP A 138 -2.34 21.12 9.67
C ASP A 138 -2.73 21.14 8.18
N LEU A 139 -1.77 20.86 7.29
CA LEU A 139 -2.03 20.69 5.86
C LEU A 139 -3.01 19.53 5.60
N SER A 140 -2.82 18.41 6.27
CA SER A 140 -3.72 17.25 6.15
C SER A 140 -5.17 17.61 6.55
N LEU A 141 -5.37 18.51 7.54
CA LEU A 141 -6.70 19.02 7.88
C LEU A 141 -7.33 19.81 6.74
N GLN A 142 -6.58 20.69 6.07
CA GLN A 142 -7.10 21.45 4.93
C GLN A 142 -7.54 20.50 3.78
N ILE A 143 -6.74 19.47 3.52
CA ILE A 143 -7.07 18.46 2.50
C ILE A 143 -8.36 17.71 2.87
N LEU A 144 -8.47 17.25 4.11
CA LEU A 144 -9.60 16.44 4.57
C LEU A 144 -10.91 17.22 4.68
N ASP A 145 -10.85 18.53 5.02
CA ASP A 145 -12.02 19.38 5.23
C ASP A 145 -12.54 20.04 3.95
N ALA A 146 -11.61 20.50 3.12
CA ALA A 146 -11.93 21.35 1.99
C ALA A 146 -11.39 20.85 0.64
N ALA A 147 -10.76 19.66 0.64
CA ALA A 147 -10.09 19.09 -0.53
C ALA A 147 -9.21 20.10 -1.29
N ARG A 148 -8.57 21.01 -0.58
CA ARG A 148 -7.72 22.05 -1.19
C ARG A 148 -6.54 22.41 -0.31
N VAL A 149 -5.48 22.90 -0.96
CA VAL A 149 -4.27 23.35 -0.31
C VAL A 149 -3.77 24.59 -1.00
N THR A 150 -3.42 25.62 -0.23
CA THR A 150 -2.72 26.79 -0.75
C THR A 150 -1.21 26.57 -0.60
N ILE A 151 -0.48 26.59 -1.71
CA ILE A 151 0.97 26.44 -1.77
C ILE A 151 1.69 27.79 -1.63
N ALA A 152 3.02 27.77 -1.52
CA ALA A 152 3.83 28.99 -1.27
C ALA A 152 3.71 30.07 -2.37
N THR A 153 3.36 29.69 -3.60
CA THR A 153 3.09 30.61 -4.70
C THR A 153 1.79 31.41 -4.54
N GLY A 154 0.94 31.07 -3.57
CA GLY A 154 -0.42 31.61 -3.41
C GLY A 154 -1.49 30.87 -4.23
N GLU A 155 -1.09 29.90 -5.08
CA GLU A 155 -2.02 29.06 -5.83
C GLU A 155 -2.73 28.11 -4.90
N THR A 156 -4.04 27.91 -5.12
CA THR A 156 -4.84 26.90 -4.40
C THR A 156 -5.07 25.69 -5.30
N LEU A 157 -4.60 24.54 -4.85
CA LEU A 157 -4.74 23.25 -5.52
C LEU A 157 -6.06 22.61 -5.11
N ASP A 158 -6.88 22.20 -6.07
CA ASP A 158 -8.10 21.42 -5.84
C ASP A 158 -7.77 19.92 -5.81
N LEU A 159 -7.90 19.30 -4.64
CA LEU A 159 -7.61 17.89 -4.40
C LEU A 159 -8.87 17.01 -4.27
N SER A 160 -10.04 17.52 -4.70
CA SER A 160 -11.31 16.77 -4.67
C SER A 160 -11.29 15.52 -5.56
N GLY A 161 -10.44 15.49 -6.59
CA GLY A 161 -10.20 14.33 -7.44
C GLY A 161 -9.34 13.22 -6.84
N TYR A 162 -8.83 13.41 -5.63
CA TYR A 162 -7.87 12.46 -5.03
C TYR A 162 -8.48 11.62 -3.91
N TYR A 163 -7.93 10.42 -3.73
CA TYR A 163 -7.98 9.67 -2.48
C TYR A 163 -6.82 10.09 -1.59
N VAL A 164 -7.05 10.10 -0.28
CA VAL A 164 -6.03 10.43 0.71
C VAL A 164 -5.82 9.24 1.63
N VAL A 165 -4.63 8.69 1.65
CA VAL A 165 -4.28 7.53 2.46
C VAL A 165 -3.16 7.90 3.42
N PHE A 166 -3.40 7.67 4.69
CA PHE A 166 -2.40 7.74 5.74
C PHE A 166 -2.05 6.33 6.18
N THR A 167 -0.78 5.98 6.24
CA THR A 167 -0.35 4.76 6.93
C THR A 167 0.27 5.10 8.26
N SER A 168 0.18 4.18 9.21
CA SER A 168 0.79 4.33 10.52
C SER A 168 1.14 2.97 11.13
N ASN A 169 2.21 2.97 11.92
CA ASN A 169 2.62 1.83 12.73
C ASN A 169 2.12 1.94 14.19
N ILE A 170 1.32 2.94 14.50
CA ILE A 170 0.65 3.08 15.81
C ILE A 170 -0.18 1.83 16.09
N GLY A 171 -0.11 1.32 17.31
CA GLY A 171 -0.83 0.11 17.71
C GLY A 171 -0.13 -1.21 17.38
N SER A 172 1.06 -1.17 16.78
CA SER A 172 1.80 -2.41 16.45
C SER A 172 2.22 -3.21 17.69
N ALA A 173 2.51 -2.54 18.80
CA ALA A 173 2.83 -3.19 20.07
C ALA A 173 1.61 -3.89 20.67
N GLU A 174 0.43 -3.27 20.57
CA GLU A 174 -0.84 -3.85 21.02
C GLU A 174 -1.16 -5.13 20.22
N LEU A 175 -0.91 -5.11 18.92
CA LEU A 175 -1.07 -6.29 18.05
C LEU A 175 -0.11 -7.44 18.40
N LEU A 176 1.02 -7.13 19.03
CA LEU A 176 1.96 -8.13 19.56
C LEU A 176 1.48 -8.71 20.88
N ASN A 177 1.07 -7.85 21.79
CA ASN A 177 0.77 -8.22 23.18
C ASN A 177 -0.62 -8.88 23.33
N LEU A 178 -1.56 -8.55 22.44
CA LEU A 178 -2.95 -9.00 22.48
C LEU A 178 -3.27 -10.08 21.44
N GLN A 179 -2.28 -10.83 20.98
CA GLN A 179 -2.44 -11.84 19.90
C GLN A 179 -3.46 -12.95 20.24
N HIS A 180 -3.76 -13.17 21.52
CA HIS A 180 -4.77 -14.14 21.98
C HIS A 180 -6.15 -13.52 22.23
N SER A 181 -6.30 -12.20 22.02
CA SER A 181 -7.58 -11.51 22.16
C SER A 181 -8.45 -11.67 20.92
N SER A 182 -9.77 -11.44 21.07
CA SER A 182 -10.65 -11.44 19.91
C SER A 182 -10.26 -10.34 18.91
N PRO A 183 -10.48 -10.55 17.61
CA PRO A 183 -10.20 -9.53 16.58
C PRO A 183 -10.84 -8.18 16.88
N ALA A 184 -12.09 -8.17 17.36
CA ALA A 184 -12.82 -6.96 17.74
C ALA A 184 -12.18 -6.21 18.93
N THR A 185 -11.67 -6.94 19.93
CA THR A 185 -10.97 -6.36 21.07
C THR A 185 -9.66 -5.72 20.61
N LEU A 186 -8.92 -6.42 19.77
CA LEU A 186 -7.66 -5.98 19.21
C LEU A 186 -7.83 -4.72 18.34
N GLU A 187 -8.82 -4.71 17.45
CA GLU A 187 -9.17 -3.54 16.63
C GLU A 187 -9.49 -2.32 17.50
N ARG A 188 -10.34 -2.50 18.52
CA ARG A 188 -10.69 -1.42 19.46
C ARG A 188 -9.49 -0.85 20.17
N HIS A 189 -8.56 -1.67 20.67
CA HIS A 189 -7.35 -1.20 21.33
C HIS A 189 -6.44 -0.39 20.40
N VAL A 190 -6.21 -0.87 19.18
CA VAL A 190 -5.41 -0.17 18.18
C VAL A 190 -6.05 1.17 17.79
N LEU A 191 -7.36 1.20 17.56
CA LEU A 191 -8.09 2.44 17.25
C LEU A 191 -8.05 3.44 18.40
N THR A 192 -8.20 2.98 19.64
CA THR A 192 -8.06 3.84 20.85
C THR A 192 -6.66 4.42 20.94
N ARG A 193 -5.63 3.62 20.68
CA ARG A 193 -4.24 4.08 20.68
C ARG A 193 -3.99 5.11 19.57
N ALA A 194 -4.50 4.88 18.36
CA ALA A 194 -4.40 5.82 17.27
C ALA A 194 -5.10 7.14 17.58
N GLN A 195 -6.30 7.10 18.19
CA GLN A 195 -7.05 8.28 18.62
C GLN A 195 -6.31 9.10 19.67
N GLN A 196 -5.55 8.45 20.57
CA GLN A 196 -4.72 9.12 21.58
C GLN A 196 -3.43 9.70 21.02
N SER A 197 -2.89 9.11 19.96
CA SER A 197 -1.60 9.49 19.39
C SER A 197 -1.70 10.51 18.27
N LEU A 198 -2.81 10.54 17.56
CA LEU A 198 -3.08 11.49 16.47
C LEU A 198 -3.91 12.66 17.01
N ARG A 199 -3.82 13.81 16.36
CA ARG A 199 -4.69 14.94 16.66
C ARG A 199 -6.16 14.56 16.48
N PRO A 200 -7.04 14.82 17.47
CA PRO A 200 -8.46 14.44 17.42
C PRO A 200 -9.18 14.93 16.16
N GLU A 201 -8.81 16.14 15.69
CA GLU A 201 -9.41 16.77 14.50
C GLU A 201 -9.11 15.97 13.24
N ILE A 202 -7.88 15.49 13.06
CA ILE A 202 -7.49 14.65 11.92
C ILE A 202 -8.19 13.30 11.99
N TYR A 203 -8.11 12.65 13.15
CA TYR A 203 -8.72 11.34 13.36
C TYR A 203 -10.22 11.36 13.08
N ALA A 204 -10.94 12.41 13.49
CA ALA A 204 -12.37 12.54 13.27
C ALA A 204 -12.76 12.71 11.79
N ARG A 205 -11.90 13.36 10.97
CA ARG A 205 -12.18 13.69 9.57
C ARG A 205 -11.86 12.58 8.59
N ILE A 206 -11.01 11.63 8.96
CA ILE A 206 -10.71 10.48 8.11
C ILE A 206 -11.94 9.60 7.97
N THR A 207 -12.30 9.25 6.73
CA THR A 207 -13.51 8.49 6.42
C THR A 207 -13.49 7.09 7.02
N GLU A 208 -12.38 6.36 6.81
CA GLU A 208 -12.22 4.99 7.30
C GLU A 208 -10.90 4.80 8.05
N LYS A 209 -10.97 4.15 9.23
CA LYS A 209 -9.84 3.74 10.06
C LYS A 209 -9.81 2.22 10.06
N LEU A 210 -8.74 1.65 9.55
CA LEU A 210 -8.64 0.22 9.25
C LEU A 210 -7.41 -0.36 9.93
N VAL A 211 -7.63 -1.43 10.69
CA VAL A 211 -6.56 -2.14 11.40
C VAL A 211 -6.16 -3.36 10.61
N PHE A 212 -4.92 -3.38 10.15
CA PHE A 212 -4.28 -4.50 9.47
C PHE A 212 -3.69 -5.46 10.50
N HIS A 213 -4.05 -6.72 10.39
CA HIS A 213 -3.59 -7.76 11.31
C HIS A 213 -2.23 -8.33 10.91
N ARG A 214 -1.58 -8.99 11.85
CA ARG A 214 -0.37 -9.77 11.56
C ARG A 214 -0.69 -10.92 10.62
N LEU A 215 0.28 -11.24 9.78
CA LEU A 215 0.18 -12.35 8.83
C LEU A 215 0.45 -13.67 9.55
N SER A 216 -0.49 -14.61 9.49
CA SER A 216 -0.28 -16.00 9.89
C SER A 216 0.72 -16.67 8.94
N TYR A 217 1.23 -17.84 9.33
CA TYR A 217 2.12 -18.62 8.47
C TYR A 217 1.46 -18.99 7.13
N ASP A 218 0.18 -19.34 7.13
CA ASP A 218 -0.57 -19.65 5.91
C ASP A 218 -0.63 -18.42 4.98
N HIS A 219 -0.90 -17.22 5.53
CA HIS A 219 -0.87 -15.99 4.75
C HIS A 219 0.53 -15.65 4.20
N GLN A 220 1.59 -15.98 4.95
CA GLN A 220 2.96 -15.83 4.47
C GLN A 220 3.25 -16.76 3.29
N LEU A 221 2.78 -18.01 3.33
CA LEU A 221 2.87 -18.96 2.21
C LEU A 221 2.08 -18.45 0.99
N GLU A 222 0.87 -17.94 1.18
CA GLU A 222 0.08 -17.35 0.08
C GLU A 222 0.78 -16.15 -0.57
N ILE A 223 1.44 -15.30 0.22
CA ILE A 223 2.19 -14.15 -0.27
C ILE A 223 3.44 -14.63 -1.03
N ALA A 224 4.17 -15.59 -0.48
CA ALA A 224 5.32 -16.18 -1.14
C ALA A 224 4.92 -16.82 -2.49
N GLN A 225 3.81 -17.55 -2.53
CA GLN A 225 3.25 -18.14 -3.76
C GLN A 225 2.91 -17.08 -4.81
N LEU A 226 2.30 -15.96 -4.39
CA LEU A 226 1.97 -14.84 -5.28
C LEU A 226 3.24 -14.23 -5.89
N MET A 227 4.28 -14.00 -5.09
CA MET A 227 5.54 -13.41 -5.55
C MET A 227 6.30 -14.40 -6.42
N LEU A 228 6.37 -15.66 -6.02
CA LEU A 228 6.96 -16.75 -6.81
C LEU A 228 6.29 -16.87 -8.19
N SER A 229 4.97 -16.87 -8.26
CA SER A 229 4.25 -16.98 -9.53
C SER A 229 4.54 -15.79 -10.47
N ARG A 230 4.69 -14.59 -9.92
CA ARG A 230 5.07 -13.39 -10.70
C ARG A 230 6.50 -13.51 -11.22
N GLU A 231 7.43 -13.96 -10.40
CA GLU A 231 8.83 -14.14 -10.77
C GLU A 231 8.99 -15.23 -11.84
N LEU A 232 8.31 -16.36 -11.69
CA LEU A 232 8.31 -17.42 -12.70
C LEU A 232 7.73 -16.94 -14.04
N THR A 233 6.67 -16.12 -14.00
CA THR A 233 6.10 -15.52 -15.23
C THR A 233 7.12 -14.60 -15.90
N PHE A 234 7.77 -13.74 -15.12
CA PHE A 234 8.81 -12.83 -15.60
C PHE A 234 10.00 -13.58 -16.22
N LEU A 235 10.43 -14.68 -15.62
CA LEU A 235 11.51 -15.52 -16.15
C LEU A 235 11.09 -16.27 -17.40
N ARG A 236 9.85 -16.78 -17.45
CA ARG A 236 9.31 -17.46 -18.64
C ARG A 236 9.24 -16.54 -19.85
N GLU A 237 8.87 -15.29 -19.69
CA GLU A 237 8.91 -14.28 -20.76
C GLU A 237 10.32 -14.04 -21.32
N ARG A 238 11.37 -14.45 -20.58
CA ARG A 238 12.79 -14.37 -20.97
C ARG A 238 13.39 -15.70 -21.45
N GLY A 239 12.54 -16.72 -21.54
CA GLY A 239 12.94 -18.03 -22.07
C GLY A 239 13.41 -19.03 -21.00
N TYR A 240 13.25 -18.71 -19.71
CA TYR A 240 13.57 -19.61 -18.59
C TYR A 240 12.29 -20.28 -18.10
N ASP A 241 12.12 -21.57 -18.34
CA ASP A 241 10.93 -22.30 -17.91
C ASP A 241 11.26 -23.19 -16.69
N LEU A 242 10.66 -22.84 -15.56
CA LEU A 242 10.95 -23.46 -14.26
C LEU A 242 9.69 -24.08 -13.67
N GLU A 243 9.79 -25.34 -13.27
CA GLU A 243 8.84 -25.99 -12.35
C GLU A 243 9.35 -25.83 -10.91
N THR A 244 8.44 -25.85 -9.94
CA THR A 244 8.81 -25.65 -8.52
C THR A 244 8.51 -26.88 -7.69
N ASP A 245 9.47 -27.27 -6.84
CA ASP A 245 9.28 -28.29 -5.83
C ASP A 245 8.49 -27.72 -4.63
N VAL A 246 7.83 -28.60 -3.86
CA VAL A 246 7.06 -28.23 -2.67
C VAL A 246 7.91 -27.61 -1.55
N SER A 247 9.22 -27.87 -1.54
CA SER A 247 10.18 -27.32 -0.58
C SER A 247 10.46 -25.82 -0.77
N VAL A 248 10.23 -25.29 -1.97
CA VAL A 248 10.58 -23.91 -2.34
C VAL A 248 9.81 -22.88 -1.53
N LEU A 249 8.50 -23.04 -1.38
CA LEU A 249 7.67 -22.07 -0.65
C LEU A 249 8.03 -21.93 0.83
N PRO A 250 8.18 -22.99 1.61
CA PRO A 250 8.64 -22.91 2.99
C PRO A 250 10.04 -22.27 3.12
N PHE A 251 10.92 -22.56 2.17
CA PHE A 251 12.25 -21.96 2.11
C PHE A 251 12.16 -20.44 1.90
N LEU A 252 11.38 -19.97 0.93
CA LEU A 252 11.18 -18.55 0.67
C LEU A 252 10.55 -17.83 1.85
N VAL A 253 9.58 -18.44 2.55
CA VAL A 253 8.98 -17.86 3.76
C VAL A 253 10.03 -17.73 4.87
N ARG A 254 10.86 -18.74 5.09
CA ARG A 254 11.93 -18.71 6.10
C ARG A 254 12.90 -17.54 5.90
N HIS A 255 13.25 -17.22 4.66
CA HIS A 255 14.22 -16.18 4.31
C HIS A 255 13.60 -14.82 4.03
N GLY A 256 12.34 -14.80 3.58
CA GLY A 256 11.64 -13.59 3.15
C GLY A 256 10.68 -12.99 4.18
N PHE A 257 10.39 -13.67 5.28
CA PHE A 257 9.56 -13.13 6.35
C PHE A 257 10.40 -12.76 7.57
N HIS A 258 10.18 -11.56 8.10
CA HIS A 258 10.87 -11.10 9.29
C HIS A 258 9.86 -10.65 10.37
N PRO A 259 10.02 -11.02 11.65
CA PRO A 259 9.04 -10.71 12.71
C PRO A 259 8.71 -9.22 12.87
N LYS A 260 9.69 -8.32 12.60
CA LYS A 260 9.54 -6.86 12.70
C LYS A 260 9.19 -6.19 11.36
N LEU A 261 9.62 -6.76 10.22
CA LEU A 261 9.45 -6.18 8.88
C LEU A 261 8.30 -6.84 8.10
N GLY A 262 7.66 -7.87 8.67
CA GLY A 262 6.60 -8.63 8.01
C GLY A 262 7.08 -9.27 6.70
N ALA A 263 6.25 -9.23 5.68
CA ALA A 263 6.54 -9.76 4.36
C ALA A 263 7.33 -8.78 3.46
N ARG A 264 7.83 -7.65 3.98
CA ARG A 264 8.57 -6.66 3.18
C ARG A 264 9.81 -7.26 2.49
N PRO A 265 10.64 -8.10 3.16
CA PRO A 265 11.81 -8.71 2.52
C PRO A 265 11.47 -9.87 1.56
N MET A 266 10.21 -10.30 1.47
CA MET A 266 9.81 -11.48 0.68
C MET A 266 10.11 -11.31 -0.81
N ARG A 267 9.87 -10.11 -1.35
CA ARG A 267 10.16 -9.83 -2.76
C ARG A 267 11.64 -10.00 -3.06
N ASP A 268 12.50 -9.35 -2.27
CA ASP A 268 13.95 -9.41 -2.45
C ASP A 268 14.47 -10.84 -2.28
N ALA A 269 13.89 -11.62 -1.35
CA ALA A 269 14.25 -13.02 -1.16
C ALA A 269 13.85 -13.87 -2.38
N VAL A 270 12.64 -13.68 -2.91
CA VAL A 270 12.18 -14.40 -4.11
C VAL A 270 13.08 -14.08 -5.30
N GLU A 271 13.28 -12.80 -5.62
CA GLU A 271 14.09 -12.35 -6.74
C GLU A 271 15.54 -12.84 -6.62
N LYS A 272 16.14 -12.72 -5.43
CA LYS A 272 17.51 -13.13 -5.17
C LYS A 272 17.71 -14.65 -5.32
N PHE A 273 16.98 -15.45 -4.53
CA PHE A 273 17.24 -16.90 -4.49
C PHE A 273 16.91 -17.60 -5.80
N ILE A 274 15.86 -17.16 -6.51
CA ILE A 274 15.53 -17.72 -7.82
C ILE A 274 16.50 -17.24 -8.88
N GLY A 275 16.82 -15.94 -8.90
CA GLY A 275 17.80 -15.38 -9.81
C GLY A 275 19.18 -16.02 -9.67
N ASP A 276 19.66 -16.23 -8.44
CA ASP A 276 20.94 -16.90 -8.16
C ASP A 276 20.93 -18.37 -8.66
N ALA A 277 19.82 -19.10 -8.45
CA ALA A 277 19.68 -20.48 -8.90
C ALA A 277 19.72 -20.58 -10.43
N VAL A 278 18.95 -19.74 -11.13
CA VAL A 278 18.93 -19.70 -12.61
C VAL A 278 20.29 -19.28 -13.16
N ALA A 279 20.90 -18.24 -12.61
CA ALA A 279 22.22 -17.78 -13.06
C ALA A 279 23.29 -18.86 -12.91
N THR A 280 23.29 -19.59 -11.79
CA THR A 280 24.22 -20.69 -11.55
C THR A 280 24.03 -21.81 -12.57
N ASP A 281 22.79 -22.23 -12.83
CA ASP A 281 22.49 -23.30 -13.79
C ASP A 281 22.90 -22.91 -15.24
N VAL A 282 22.58 -21.67 -15.64
CA VAL A 282 22.98 -21.15 -16.97
C VAL A 282 24.50 -21.13 -17.12
N LEU A 283 25.24 -20.73 -16.10
CA LEU A 283 26.70 -20.64 -16.15
C LEU A 283 27.40 -22.01 -16.10
N THR A 284 26.79 -23.02 -15.46
CA THR A 284 27.37 -24.34 -15.30
C THR A 284 26.91 -25.34 -16.35
N GLU A 285 25.62 -25.35 -16.66
CA GLU A 285 24.98 -26.33 -17.56
C GLU A 285 24.43 -25.72 -18.85
N GLY A 286 24.35 -24.39 -18.96
CA GLY A 286 23.90 -23.69 -20.14
C GLY A 286 22.37 -23.76 -20.38
N LYS A 287 21.58 -24.18 -19.39
CA LYS A 287 20.15 -24.46 -19.57
C LYS A 287 19.24 -23.35 -19.06
N GLY A 288 19.24 -23.07 -17.75
CA GLY A 288 18.35 -22.11 -17.11
C GLY A 288 16.89 -22.55 -17.03
N SER A 289 16.59 -23.83 -17.31
CA SER A 289 15.26 -24.40 -17.29
C SER A 289 15.29 -25.79 -16.66
N GLY A 290 14.28 -26.08 -15.82
CA GLY A 290 14.22 -27.33 -15.08
C GLY A 290 13.37 -27.21 -13.82
N ARG A 291 13.64 -28.03 -12.82
CA ARG A 291 12.92 -28.05 -11.56
C ARG A 291 13.70 -27.29 -10.49
N LEU A 292 13.11 -26.20 -9.98
CA LEU A 292 13.64 -25.43 -8.86
C LEU A 292 13.38 -26.17 -7.55
N MET A 293 14.40 -26.42 -6.76
CA MET A 293 14.32 -27.15 -5.49
C MET A 293 15.34 -26.60 -4.49
N VAL A 294 15.17 -27.01 -3.22
CA VAL A 294 16.07 -26.59 -2.13
C VAL A 294 17.27 -27.52 -2.04
N ASP A 295 18.47 -26.95 -1.99
CA ASP A 295 19.66 -27.64 -1.50
C ASP A 295 19.85 -27.29 -0.03
N GLU A 296 19.47 -28.22 0.85
CA GLU A 296 19.55 -28.03 2.31
C GLU A 296 21.00 -27.88 2.79
N SER A 297 21.98 -28.49 2.11
CA SER A 297 23.39 -28.44 2.49
C SER A 297 24.03 -27.07 2.22
N ALA A 298 23.64 -26.44 1.13
CA ALA A 298 24.09 -25.11 0.72
C ALA A 298 23.15 -23.99 1.19
N ASN A 299 21.99 -24.34 1.75
CA ASN A 299 20.93 -23.39 2.13
C ASN A 299 20.57 -22.41 1.01
N CYS A 300 20.38 -22.93 -0.20
CA CYS A 300 20.07 -22.17 -1.41
C CYS A 300 19.02 -22.90 -2.26
N LEU A 301 18.53 -22.23 -3.31
CA LEU A 301 17.76 -22.87 -4.38
C LEU A 301 18.70 -23.31 -5.50
N VAL A 302 18.37 -24.43 -6.14
CA VAL A 302 19.08 -24.96 -7.31
C VAL A 302 18.09 -25.39 -8.38
N VAL A 303 18.49 -25.31 -9.64
CA VAL A 303 17.75 -25.86 -10.79
C VAL A 303 18.33 -27.24 -11.10
N ARG A 304 17.47 -28.26 -11.34
CA ARG A 304 17.85 -29.62 -11.73
C ARG A 304 16.97 -30.14 -12.86
#